data_786667b602d0715974c296d18bf972c3
#
_entry.id   786667b602d0715974c296d18bf972c3
#
_cell.length_a   1.000
_cell.length_b   1.000
_cell.length_c   1.000
_cell.angle_alpha   90.00
_cell.angle_beta   90.00
_cell.angle_gamma   90.00
#
_symmetry.space_group_name_H-M   'P 1'
#
loop_
_entity.id
_entity.type
_entity.pdbx_description
1 polymer ?
#
loop_
_entity_poly.entity_id
_entity_poly.type
_entity_poly.pdbx_seq_one_letter_code
_entity_poly.pdbx_strand_id
1 'polypeptide(L)'
;MSTQDLSRELASFAANLNAADIPADVMSRAEDLLVDWFGSAIAGKGSRPVELITQFAQKMGGFDASHIGPSEVLVTRATSSPFLAAMANAAASHVAEQDDVHNG
;
A
#
# COMPACT_ATOMS: atom_id res chain seq x y z
N MET A 1 -9.32 25.36 20.36
CA MET A 1 -9.29 23.92 20.10
C MET A 1 -7.84 23.45 20.14
N SER A 2 -7.52 22.48 20.96
CA SER A 2 -6.15 21.97 21.03
C SER A 2 -5.88 20.98 19.90
N THR A 3 -4.64 20.79 19.53
CA THR A 3 -4.22 19.83 18.48
C THR A 3 -4.62 18.39 18.83
N GLN A 4 -4.79 18.10 20.12
CA GLN A 4 -5.27 16.80 20.60
C GLN A 4 -6.73 16.53 20.24
N ASP A 5 -7.53 17.57 20.18
CA ASP A 5 -8.95 17.45 19.85
C ASP A 5 -9.14 17.11 18.38
N LEU A 6 -8.36 17.72 17.48
CA LEU A 6 -8.39 17.44 16.04
C LEU A 6 -7.99 16.01 15.72
N SER A 7 -6.96 15.49 16.36
CA SER A 7 -6.52 14.10 16.17
C SER A 7 -7.59 13.11 16.64
N ARG A 8 -8.24 13.42 17.77
CA ARG A 8 -9.32 12.59 18.29
C ARG A 8 -10.56 12.62 17.38
N GLU A 9 -10.92 13.80 16.87
CA GLU A 9 -12.03 13.94 15.92
C GLU A 9 -11.78 13.13 14.65
N LEU A 10 -10.58 13.24 14.08
CA LEU A 10 -10.21 12.48 12.88
C LEU A 10 -10.22 10.97 13.14
N ALA A 11 -9.68 10.53 14.26
CA ALA A 11 -9.68 9.13 14.64
C ALA A 11 -11.11 8.60 14.87
N SER A 12 -11.97 9.39 15.51
CA SER A 12 -13.38 9.04 15.71
C SER A 12 -14.14 8.97 14.40
N PHE A 13 -13.91 9.92 13.50
CA PHE A 13 -14.48 9.90 12.15
C PHE A 13 -14.09 8.61 11.41
N ALA A 14 -12.80 8.30 11.37
CA ALA A 14 -12.30 7.11 10.68
C ALA A 14 -12.86 5.82 11.29
N ALA A 15 -12.91 5.73 12.63
CA ALA A 15 -13.39 4.54 13.34
C ALA A 15 -14.89 4.29 13.15
N ASN A 16 -15.67 5.34 12.94
CA ASN A 16 -17.14 5.24 12.79
C ASN A 16 -17.61 5.28 11.34
N LEU A 17 -16.70 5.47 10.38
CA LEU A 17 -17.05 5.54 8.96
C LEU A 17 -17.50 4.17 8.45
N ASN A 18 -18.68 4.13 7.86
CA ASN A 18 -19.20 2.95 7.18
C ASN A 18 -19.20 3.16 5.66
N ALA A 19 -18.99 2.11 4.90
CA ALA A 19 -18.99 2.18 3.44
C ALA A 19 -20.29 2.77 2.87
N ALA A 20 -21.44 2.48 3.53
CA ALA A 20 -22.75 3.01 3.14
C ALA A 20 -22.88 4.54 3.29
N ASP A 21 -22.03 5.16 4.12
CA ASP A 21 -22.03 6.60 4.36
C ASP A 21 -21.16 7.36 3.38
N ILE A 22 -20.39 6.66 2.55
CA ILE A 22 -19.48 7.25 1.57
C ILE A 22 -20.27 7.49 0.27
N PRO A 23 -20.32 8.74 -0.24
CA PRO A 23 -20.95 9.02 -1.52
C PRO A 23 -20.34 8.19 -2.67
N ALA A 24 -21.16 7.80 -3.63
CA ALA A 24 -20.75 6.92 -4.73
C ALA A 24 -19.62 7.52 -5.59
N ASP A 25 -19.63 8.82 -5.82
CA ASP A 25 -18.58 9.54 -6.55
C ASP A 25 -17.25 9.54 -5.80
N VAL A 26 -17.29 9.67 -4.47
CA VAL A 26 -16.10 9.59 -3.61
C VAL A 26 -15.54 8.17 -3.63
N MET A 27 -16.39 7.16 -3.56
CA MET A 27 -15.98 5.76 -3.63
C MET A 27 -15.31 5.45 -4.99
N SER A 28 -15.91 5.90 -6.08
CA SER A 28 -15.35 5.76 -7.42
C SER A 28 -13.98 6.43 -7.55
N ARG A 29 -13.85 7.63 -6.98
CA ARG A 29 -12.56 8.34 -6.97
C ARG A 29 -11.50 7.59 -6.16
N ALA A 30 -11.87 7.01 -5.02
CA ALA A 30 -10.97 6.19 -4.22
C ALA A 30 -10.49 4.94 -4.97
N GLU A 31 -11.38 4.30 -5.73
CA GLU A 31 -11.02 3.18 -6.59
C GLU A 31 -10.01 3.59 -7.69
N ASP A 32 -10.23 4.72 -8.34
CA ASP A 32 -9.30 5.27 -9.33
C ASP A 32 -7.91 5.53 -8.72
N LEU A 33 -7.86 6.09 -7.52
CA LEU A 33 -6.60 6.34 -6.80
C LEU A 33 -5.88 5.05 -6.43
N LEU A 34 -6.63 4.00 -6.06
CA LEU A 34 -6.05 2.69 -5.78
C LEU A 34 -5.44 2.05 -7.03
N VAL A 35 -6.13 2.16 -8.17
CA VAL A 35 -5.61 1.69 -9.47
C VAL A 35 -4.35 2.46 -9.87
N ASP A 36 -4.35 3.77 -9.69
CA ASP A 36 -3.20 4.63 -9.94
C ASP A 36 -1.99 4.23 -9.09
N TRP A 37 -2.21 4.03 -7.78
CA TRP A 37 -1.17 3.54 -6.87
C TRP A 37 -0.63 2.17 -7.30
N PHE A 38 -1.50 1.25 -7.68
CA PHE A 38 -1.12 -0.07 -8.16
C PHE A 38 -0.24 0.02 -9.41
N GLY A 39 -0.60 0.91 -10.34
CA GLY A 39 0.21 1.21 -11.53
C GLY A 39 1.60 1.71 -11.17
N SER A 40 1.70 2.61 -10.18
CA SER A 40 2.98 3.11 -9.67
C SER A 40 3.83 1.98 -9.08
N ALA A 41 3.23 1.06 -8.33
CA ALA A 41 3.92 -0.09 -7.77
C ALA A 41 4.48 -1.02 -8.86
N ILE A 42 3.70 -1.31 -9.89
CA ILE A 42 4.14 -2.14 -11.02
C ILE A 42 5.23 -1.44 -11.84
N ALA A 43 5.16 -0.12 -11.98
CA ALA A 43 6.20 0.67 -12.64
C ALA A 43 7.58 0.57 -11.96
N GLY A 44 7.60 0.26 -10.67
CA GLY A 44 8.84 0.02 -9.91
C GLY A 44 9.53 -1.31 -10.20
N LYS A 45 8.86 -2.21 -10.92
CA LYS A 45 9.41 -3.52 -11.25
C LYS A 45 10.70 -3.37 -12.07
N GLY A 46 11.72 -4.15 -11.71
CA GLY A 46 13.00 -4.16 -12.40
C GLY A 46 13.99 -3.10 -11.92
N SER A 47 13.59 -2.16 -11.07
CA SER A 47 14.53 -1.24 -10.45
C SER A 47 15.38 -1.93 -9.37
N ARG A 48 16.62 -1.53 -9.24
CA ARG A 48 17.58 -2.15 -8.29
C ARG A 48 17.08 -2.11 -6.83
N PRO A 49 16.58 -0.97 -6.31
CA PRO A 49 16.08 -0.94 -4.94
C PRO A 49 14.91 -1.91 -4.70
N VAL A 50 14.00 -2.02 -5.65
CA VAL A 50 12.84 -2.93 -5.56
C VAL A 50 13.27 -4.38 -5.61
N GLU A 51 14.22 -4.74 -6.48
CA GLU A 51 14.77 -6.09 -6.52
C GLU A 51 15.41 -6.50 -5.19
N LEU A 52 16.18 -5.60 -4.59
CA LEU A 52 16.85 -5.88 -3.31
C LEU A 52 15.85 -6.07 -2.16
N ILE A 53 14.85 -5.20 -2.06
CA ILE A 53 13.87 -5.28 -0.97
C ILE A 53 12.92 -6.48 -1.13
N THR A 54 12.58 -6.84 -2.36
CA THR A 54 11.77 -8.05 -2.62
C THR A 54 12.53 -9.32 -2.29
N GLN A 55 13.81 -9.40 -2.63
CA GLN A 55 14.67 -10.51 -2.22
C GLN A 55 14.80 -10.62 -0.70
N PHE A 56 14.95 -9.50 -0.03
CA PHE A 56 14.97 -9.45 1.43
C PHE A 56 13.65 -9.96 2.03
N ALA A 57 12.52 -9.49 1.52
CA ALA A 57 11.20 -9.91 1.97
C ALA A 57 10.97 -11.42 1.77
N GLN A 58 11.45 -11.99 0.68
CA GLN A 58 11.37 -13.43 0.43
C GLN A 58 12.23 -14.23 1.41
N LYS A 59 13.48 -13.81 1.62
CA LYS A 59 14.41 -14.52 2.51
C LYS A 59 13.98 -14.46 3.96
N MET A 60 13.53 -13.30 4.43
CA MET A 60 13.16 -13.07 5.82
C MET A 60 11.73 -13.52 6.13
N GLY A 61 10.87 -13.62 5.12
CA GLY A 61 9.48 -14.03 5.30
C GLY A 61 9.28 -15.50 5.59
N GLY A 62 10.22 -16.35 5.17
CA GLY A 62 10.12 -17.79 5.38
C GLY A 62 9.02 -18.49 4.56
N PHE A 63 8.55 -17.85 3.49
CA PHE A 63 7.51 -18.39 2.62
C PHE A 63 8.08 -18.77 1.25
N ASP A 64 7.49 -19.79 0.63
CA ASP A 64 7.86 -20.27 -0.70
C ASP A 64 6.63 -20.89 -1.41
N ALA A 65 6.85 -21.57 -2.54
CA ALA A 65 5.78 -22.21 -3.30
C ALA A 65 5.05 -23.32 -2.53
N SER A 66 5.69 -23.93 -1.54
CA SER A 66 5.11 -24.99 -0.70
C SER A 66 4.48 -24.47 0.57
N HIS A 67 4.85 -23.24 0.98
CA HIS A 67 4.36 -22.59 2.19
C HIS A 67 4.02 -21.13 1.87
N ILE A 68 2.78 -20.90 1.45
CA ILE A 68 2.30 -19.62 0.95
C ILE A 68 2.04 -18.67 2.11
N GLY A 69 2.62 -17.47 2.04
CA GLY A 69 2.38 -16.40 3.01
C GLY A 69 1.03 -15.69 2.80
N PRO A 70 0.56 -14.97 3.82
CA PRO A 70 -0.76 -14.31 3.78
C PRO A 70 -0.82 -13.04 2.92
N SER A 71 0.31 -12.51 2.48
CA SER A 71 0.37 -11.24 1.73
C SER A 71 1.25 -11.37 0.51
N GLU A 72 0.87 -10.62 -0.54
CA GLU A 72 1.55 -10.68 -1.84
C GLU A 72 2.49 -9.48 -2.03
N VAL A 73 3.68 -9.77 -2.56
CA VAL A 73 4.60 -8.77 -3.12
C VAL A 73 4.20 -8.55 -4.58
N LEU A 74 3.64 -7.39 -4.90
CA LEU A 74 2.95 -7.13 -6.17
C LEU A 74 3.85 -7.30 -7.40
N VAL A 75 5.10 -6.83 -7.34
CA VAL A 75 6.00 -6.86 -8.50
C VAL A 75 6.49 -8.24 -8.89
N THR A 76 6.56 -9.17 -7.93
CA THR A 76 7.07 -10.56 -8.15
C THR A 76 5.97 -11.61 -8.05
N ARG A 77 4.82 -11.27 -7.51
CA ARG A 77 3.73 -12.20 -7.15
C ARG A 77 4.11 -13.23 -6.09
N ALA A 78 5.28 -13.09 -5.49
CA ALA A 78 5.69 -13.90 -4.36
C ALA A 78 4.91 -13.51 -3.11
N THR A 79 4.82 -14.42 -2.13
CA THR A 79 4.12 -14.16 -0.89
C THR A 79 5.09 -14.00 0.28
N SER A 80 4.67 -13.25 1.28
CA SER A 80 5.46 -12.99 2.48
C SER A 80 4.55 -12.66 3.66
N SER A 81 5.15 -12.27 4.79
CA SER A 81 4.38 -11.72 5.91
C SER A 81 3.76 -10.38 5.53
N PRO A 82 2.67 -9.96 6.18
CA PRO A 82 2.04 -8.66 5.91
C PRO A 82 3.01 -7.48 6.02
N PHE A 83 3.86 -7.47 7.03
CA PHE A 83 4.85 -6.41 7.24
C PHE A 83 5.86 -6.33 6.08
N LEU A 84 6.46 -7.46 5.70
CA LEU A 84 7.48 -7.49 4.65
C LEU A 84 6.91 -7.23 3.27
N ALA A 85 5.72 -7.75 2.97
CA ALA A 85 5.02 -7.46 1.72
C ALA A 85 4.65 -5.98 1.61
N ALA A 86 4.13 -5.38 2.69
CA ALA A 86 3.81 -3.95 2.72
C ALA A 86 5.06 -3.08 2.49
N MET A 87 6.18 -3.43 3.11
CA MET A 87 7.45 -2.73 2.92
C MET A 87 7.94 -2.79 1.47
N ALA A 88 7.90 -3.97 0.85
CA ALA A 88 8.29 -4.17 -0.53
C ALA A 88 7.37 -3.42 -1.50
N ASN A 89 6.06 -3.47 -1.28
CA ASN A 89 5.07 -2.79 -2.12
C ASN A 89 5.16 -1.26 -1.98
N ALA A 90 5.40 -0.75 -0.78
CA ALA A 90 5.61 0.67 -0.55
C ALA A 90 6.86 1.18 -1.30
N ALA A 91 7.97 0.46 -1.21
CA ALA A 91 9.18 0.80 -1.97
C ALA A 91 8.94 0.79 -3.48
N ALA A 92 8.24 -0.23 -3.99
CA ALA A 92 7.91 -0.33 -5.40
C ALA A 92 7.05 0.84 -5.89
N SER A 93 6.06 1.24 -5.09
CA SER A 93 5.14 2.34 -5.46
C SER A 93 5.80 3.71 -5.46
N HIS A 94 6.90 3.86 -4.74
CA HIS A 94 7.59 5.16 -4.56
C HIS A 94 8.76 5.37 -5.54
N VAL A 95 9.43 4.31 -5.96
CA VAL A 95 10.70 4.41 -6.72
C VAL A 95 10.54 5.13 -8.06
N ALA A 96 9.39 5.03 -8.72
CA ALA A 96 9.11 5.70 -9.99
C ALA A 96 8.65 7.16 -9.83
N GLU A 97 8.37 7.61 -8.62
CA GLU A 97 7.91 8.97 -8.28
C GLU A 97 6.69 9.44 -9.10
N GLN A 98 5.75 8.54 -9.29
CA GLN A 98 4.51 8.80 -10.05
C GLN A 98 3.27 8.92 -9.16
N ASP A 99 3.47 9.24 -7.90
CA ASP A 99 2.40 9.34 -6.92
C ASP A 99 1.46 10.51 -7.22
N ASP A 100 0.19 10.34 -6.89
CA ASP A 100 -0.78 11.45 -6.88
C ASP A 100 -0.50 12.32 -5.66
N VAL A 101 -0.19 13.58 -5.88
CA VAL A 101 0.21 14.52 -4.81
C VAL A 101 -0.80 15.64 -4.69
N HIS A 102 -1.23 15.91 -3.48
CA HIS A 102 -2.04 17.07 -3.15
C HIS A 102 -1.17 18.15 -2.49
N ASN A 103 -0.86 19.19 -3.24
CA ASN A 103 -0.19 20.37 -2.73
C ASN A 103 -1.27 21.35 -2.26
N GLY A 104 -1.62 21.25 -0.98
CA GLY A 104 -2.61 22.12 -0.33
C GLY A 104 -2.12 23.55 -0.11
#